data_4083ab62810aa547814edbf5c1ff748e
#
_entry.id   4083ab62810aa547814edbf5c1ff748e
#
_cell.length_a   1.000
_cell.length_b   1.000
_cell.length_c   1.000
_cell.angle_alpha   90.00
_cell.angle_beta   90.00
_cell.angle_gamma   90.00
#
_symmetry.space_group_name_H-M   'P 1'
#
loop_
_entity.id
_entity.type
_entity.pdbx_description
1 polymer ?
#
loop_
_entity_poly.entity_id
_entity_poly.type
_entity_poly.pdbx_seq_one_letter_code
_entity_poly.pdbx_strand_id
1 'polypeptide(L)'
;YMSYAHGYYAFPKLEGDIGPHMVFRGKKMLNWSLNNYLGLANHPEVRKADAEGAAQFGMAAPMGARMMSGQTVYHERLERELAAFVGKEDAFLLNFGYQGMISIIDCLLTPRDVVVYDAEAHACIIDGLRLHKGKRFVFGHNDMESLRLQLQHATDLAEEQNGGVLVITEGVFGMK
;
A
#
# COMPACT_ATOMS: atom_id res chain seq x y z
N TYR A 1 23.63 11.11 -12.03
CA TYR A 1 24.44 10.54 -13.12
C TYR A 1 23.68 9.58 -14.02
N MET A 2 22.75 8.78 -13.49
CA MET A 2 21.88 7.93 -14.34
C MET A 2 20.77 8.68 -15.07
N SER A 3 20.49 9.92 -14.71
CA SER A 3 19.34 10.69 -15.22
C SER A 3 19.39 11.03 -16.70
N TYR A 4 20.52 10.87 -17.36
CA TYR A 4 20.69 11.16 -18.78
C TYR A 4 21.00 9.94 -19.64
N ALA A 5 21.30 8.81 -19.01
CA ALA A 5 21.51 7.57 -19.74
C ALA A 5 20.16 7.04 -20.25
N HIS A 6 20.07 6.75 -21.52
CA HIS A 6 18.88 6.15 -22.15
C HIS A 6 17.59 6.98 -22.10
N GLY A 7 17.67 8.30 -21.92
CA GLY A 7 16.48 9.17 -21.89
C GLY A 7 15.68 9.11 -20.59
N TYR A 8 16.15 8.44 -19.56
CA TYR A 8 15.51 8.40 -18.25
C TYR A 8 15.89 9.62 -17.41
N TYR A 9 14.90 10.23 -16.78
CA TYR A 9 15.07 11.39 -15.91
C TYR A 9 14.76 11.01 -14.46
N ALA A 10 15.79 11.03 -13.60
CA ALA A 10 15.59 10.94 -12.16
C ALA A 10 15.12 12.31 -11.63
N PHE A 11 14.11 12.30 -10.75
CA PHE A 11 13.54 13.51 -10.13
C PHE A 11 13.06 14.56 -11.15
N PRO A 12 12.19 14.22 -12.10
CA PRO A 12 11.67 15.19 -13.07
C PRO A 12 10.84 16.25 -12.33
N LYS A 13 11.12 17.53 -12.62
CA LYS A 13 10.30 18.64 -12.12
C LYS A 13 9.09 18.80 -13.03
N LEU A 14 7.92 18.42 -12.51
CA LEU A 14 6.66 18.61 -13.19
C LEU A 14 5.99 19.87 -12.62
N GLU A 15 5.44 20.70 -13.50
CA GLU A 15 4.83 21.98 -13.16
C GLU A 15 3.36 22.00 -13.59
N GLY A 16 2.58 22.86 -12.96
CA GLY A 16 1.15 23.01 -13.20
C GLY A 16 0.29 22.17 -12.25
N ASP A 17 -1.01 22.14 -12.52
CA ASP A 17 -1.95 21.36 -11.74
C ASP A 17 -1.73 19.85 -11.92
N ILE A 18 -1.91 19.12 -10.83
CA ILE A 18 -1.80 17.65 -10.85
C ILE A 18 -2.91 17.09 -11.76
N GLY A 19 -2.52 16.37 -12.79
CA GLY A 19 -3.47 15.82 -13.76
C GLY A 19 -2.80 15.04 -14.88
N PRO A 20 -3.58 14.60 -15.87
CA PRO A 20 -3.06 13.80 -16.98
C PRO A 20 -2.09 14.57 -17.88
N HIS A 21 -2.10 15.90 -17.82
CA HIS A 21 -1.17 16.75 -18.54
C HIS A 21 -0.47 17.69 -17.58
N MET A 22 0.85 17.63 -17.57
CA MET A 22 1.69 18.53 -16.77
C MET A 22 2.80 19.12 -17.66
N VAL A 23 3.47 20.15 -17.17
CA VAL A 23 4.55 20.80 -17.90
C VAL A 23 5.90 20.23 -17.45
N PHE A 24 6.71 19.78 -18.38
CA PHE A 24 8.08 19.36 -18.15
C PHE A 24 9.02 20.10 -19.09
N ARG A 25 9.97 20.85 -18.55
CA ARG A 25 10.93 21.68 -19.32
C ARG A 25 10.22 22.61 -20.30
N GLY A 26 9.16 23.28 -19.86
CA GLY A 26 8.38 24.22 -20.66
C GLY A 26 7.47 23.57 -21.70
N LYS A 27 7.37 22.26 -21.78
CA LYS A 27 6.50 21.55 -22.72
C LYS A 27 5.37 20.83 -21.98
N LYS A 28 4.14 21.00 -22.46
CA LYS A 28 2.98 20.24 -21.97
C LYS A 28 3.09 18.80 -22.43
N MET A 29 3.09 17.87 -21.50
CA MET A 29 3.26 16.45 -21.75
C MET A 29 2.18 15.63 -21.05
N LEU A 30 1.83 14.48 -21.63
CA LEU A 30 0.99 13.49 -20.99
C LEU A 30 1.79 12.84 -19.86
N ASN A 31 1.20 12.80 -18.67
CA ASN A 31 1.85 12.28 -17.47
C ASN A 31 1.26 10.93 -17.06
N TRP A 32 2.09 9.91 -17.04
CA TRP A 32 1.76 8.53 -16.70
C TRP A 32 2.31 8.10 -15.31
N SER A 33 2.94 9.02 -14.58
CA SER A 33 3.68 8.69 -13.34
C SER A 33 3.00 9.10 -12.04
N LEU A 34 1.74 9.53 -12.09
CA LEU A 34 1.00 9.92 -10.89
C LEU A 34 0.18 8.78 -10.30
N ASN A 35 0.14 8.72 -8.97
CA ASN A 35 -0.75 7.82 -8.22
C ASN A 35 -2.18 8.39 -8.08
N ASN A 36 -2.64 9.15 -9.06
CA ASN A 36 -3.97 9.77 -9.10
C ASN A 36 -4.94 8.94 -9.96
N TYR A 37 -5.07 7.66 -9.66
CA TYR A 37 -5.77 6.66 -10.48
C TYR A 37 -7.24 7.01 -10.75
N LEU A 38 -7.93 7.62 -9.78
CA LEU A 38 -9.33 8.01 -9.89
C LEU A 38 -9.53 9.49 -10.28
N GLY A 39 -8.45 10.24 -10.48
CA GLY A 39 -8.52 11.66 -10.83
C GLY A 39 -9.02 12.56 -9.71
N LEU A 40 -9.04 12.10 -8.47
CA LEU A 40 -9.64 12.83 -7.34
C LEU A 40 -8.73 13.88 -6.71
N ALA A 41 -7.42 13.89 -7.00
CA ALA A 41 -6.48 14.82 -6.36
C ALA A 41 -6.84 16.29 -6.56
N ASN A 42 -7.46 16.65 -7.69
CA ASN A 42 -7.93 18.01 -7.99
C ASN A 42 -9.46 18.14 -8.07
N HIS A 43 -10.19 17.14 -7.59
CA HIS A 43 -11.64 17.20 -7.58
C HIS A 43 -12.11 18.36 -6.67
N PRO A 44 -13.00 19.26 -7.14
CA PRO A 44 -13.36 20.46 -6.39
C PRO A 44 -13.90 20.19 -4.98
N GLU A 45 -14.73 19.17 -4.82
CA GLU A 45 -15.28 18.80 -3.51
C GLU A 45 -14.23 18.24 -2.57
N VAL A 46 -13.27 17.45 -3.07
CA VAL A 46 -12.15 16.91 -2.28
C VAL A 46 -11.26 18.06 -1.81
N ARG A 47 -10.89 18.97 -2.70
CA ARG A 47 -10.08 20.15 -2.36
C ARG A 47 -10.79 21.07 -1.36
N LYS A 48 -12.11 21.24 -1.50
CA LYS A 48 -12.91 22.03 -0.56
C LYS A 48 -12.90 21.38 0.82
N ALA A 49 -13.17 20.09 0.92
CA ALA A 49 -13.17 19.37 2.19
C ALA A 49 -11.80 19.41 2.88
N ASP A 50 -10.71 19.28 2.12
CA ASP A 50 -9.34 19.40 2.64
C ASP A 50 -9.07 20.81 3.20
N ALA A 51 -9.42 21.86 2.46
CA ALA A 51 -9.27 23.24 2.91
C ALA A 51 -10.11 23.56 4.17
N GLU A 52 -11.34 23.06 4.23
CA GLU A 52 -12.22 23.21 5.41
C GLU A 52 -11.64 22.45 6.61
N GLY A 53 -11.12 21.24 6.42
CA GLY A 53 -10.44 20.48 7.45
C GLY A 53 -9.20 21.20 7.98
N ALA A 54 -8.36 21.72 7.09
CA ALA A 54 -7.17 22.48 7.45
C ALA A 54 -7.52 23.78 8.21
N ALA A 55 -8.59 24.47 7.81
CA ALA A 55 -9.07 25.68 8.48
C ALA A 55 -9.61 25.40 9.89
N GLN A 56 -10.29 24.26 10.08
CA GLN A 56 -10.89 23.88 11.35
C GLN A 56 -9.88 23.32 12.36
N PHE A 57 -8.95 22.49 11.90
CA PHE A 57 -8.06 21.72 12.77
C PHE A 57 -6.59 22.11 12.68
N GLY A 58 -6.20 22.89 11.69
CA GLY A 58 -4.81 23.18 11.37
C GLY A 58 -4.12 22.02 10.63
N MET A 59 -2.91 22.29 10.13
CA MET A 59 -2.17 21.35 9.27
C MET A 59 -1.67 20.09 9.97
N ALA A 60 -1.50 20.13 11.27
CA ALA A 60 -0.85 19.08 12.04
C ALA A 60 -1.77 18.40 13.06
N ALA A 61 -3.07 18.61 12.95
CA ALA A 61 -4.01 17.91 13.81
C ALA A 61 -4.38 16.52 13.23
N PRO A 62 -4.57 15.53 14.10
CA PRO A 62 -4.22 15.48 15.51
C PRO A 62 -2.73 15.19 15.70
N MET A 63 -2.05 15.91 16.57
CA MET A 63 -0.60 15.77 16.84
C MET A 63 -0.27 14.61 17.78
N GLY A 64 -0.94 13.50 17.67
CA GLY A 64 -0.73 12.33 18.54
C GLY A 64 -0.92 11.02 17.81
N ALA A 65 -0.29 9.97 18.30
CA ALA A 65 -0.58 8.61 17.86
C ALA A 65 -2.03 8.23 18.19
N ARG A 66 -2.69 7.50 17.31
CA ARG A 66 -4.11 7.10 17.47
C ARG A 66 -4.37 6.37 18.79
N MET A 67 -3.42 5.54 19.25
CA MET A 67 -3.52 4.82 20.51
C MET A 67 -3.57 5.72 21.75
N MET A 68 -3.08 6.97 21.65
CA MET A 68 -2.95 7.88 22.78
C MET A 68 -3.99 9.00 22.70
N SER A 69 -3.79 9.94 21.79
CA SER A 69 -4.61 11.16 21.68
C SER A 69 -4.94 11.54 20.23
N GLY A 70 -4.54 10.75 19.26
CA GLY A 70 -4.70 11.06 17.83
C GLY A 70 -5.96 10.47 17.19
N GLN A 71 -6.78 9.74 17.92
CA GLN A 71 -8.06 9.22 17.40
C GLN A 71 -9.09 10.36 17.32
N THR A 72 -9.81 10.45 16.21
CA THR A 72 -10.86 11.43 16.00
C THR A 72 -12.15 10.77 15.50
N VAL A 73 -13.25 11.49 15.60
CA VAL A 73 -14.54 11.06 15.02
C VAL A 73 -14.47 10.85 13.51
N TYR A 74 -13.55 11.53 12.82
CA TYR A 74 -13.34 11.36 11.37
C TYR A 74 -12.68 10.05 11.02
N HIS A 75 -11.74 9.56 11.84
CA HIS A 75 -11.16 8.22 11.67
C HIS A 75 -12.26 7.16 11.76
N GLU A 76 -13.06 7.20 12.83
CA GLU A 76 -14.14 6.23 13.04
C GLU A 76 -15.21 6.27 11.95
N ARG A 77 -15.56 7.48 11.50
CA ARG A 77 -16.51 7.65 10.43
C ARG A 77 -15.97 7.08 9.11
N LEU A 78 -14.73 7.42 8.76
CA LEU A 78 -14.09 6.94 7.54
C LEU A 78 -13.95 5.41 7.56
N GLU A 79 -13.55 4.83 8.67
CA GLU A 79 -13.43 3.37 8.82
C GLU A 79 -14.78 2.67 8.60
N ARG A 80 -15.86 3.17 9.20
CA ARG A 80 -17.21 2.63 8.98
C ARG A 80 -17.66 2.75 7.51
N GLU A 81 -17.42 3.92 6.90
CA GLU A 81 -17.80 4.15 5.50
C GLU A 81 -16.99 3.25 4.54
N LEU A 82 -15.70 3.06 4.80
CA LEU A 82 -14.85 2.15 4.01
C LEU A 82 -15.25 0.69 4.20
N ALA A 83 -15.50 0.24 5.43
CA ALA A 83 -15.97 -1.11 5.71
C ALA A 83 -17.29 -1.40 4.96
N ALA A 84 -18.25 -0.48 5.03
CA ALA A 84 -19.52 -0.60 4.31
C ALA A 84 -19.32 -0.63 2.79
N PHE A 85 -18.44 0.23 2.25
CA PHE A 85 -18.15 0.29 0.82
C PHE A 85 -17.58 -1.02 0.27
N VAL A 86 -16.67 -1.66 1.01
CA VAL A 86 -16.04 -2.94 0.59
C VAL A 86 -16.80 -4.18 1.08
N GLY A 87 -17.92 -4.01 1.78
CA GLY A 87 -18.75 -5.12 2.28
C GLY A 87 -18.07 -5.93 3.38
N LYS A 88 -17.30 -5.28 4.26
CA LYS A 88 -16.64 -5.88 5.42
C LYS A 88 -17.26 -5.38 6.72
N GLU A 89 -17.06 -6.15 7.80
CA GLU A 89 -17.59 -5.81 9.12
C GLU A 89 -16.88 -4.61 9.72
N ASP A 90 -15.58 -4.47 9.46
CA ASP A 90 -14.76 -3.40 10.01
C ASP A 90 -13.61 -3.02 9.06
N ALA A 91 -13.00 -1.86 9.31
CA ALA A 91 -11.81 -1.37 8.64
C ALA A 91 -10.92 -0.62 9.63
N PHE A 92 -9.64 -0.66 9.40
CA PHE A 92 -8.66 0.07 10.19
C PHE A 92 -7.80 0.97 9.30
N LEU A 93 -7.84 2.27 9.55
CA LEU A 93 -7.12 3.27 8.77
C LEU A 93 -5.66 3.37 9.22
N LEU A 94 -4.73 3.24 8.28
CA LEU A 94 -3.31 3.47 8.46
C LEU A 94 -2.85 4.67 7.62
N ASN A 95 -1.98 5.51 8.18
CA ASN A 95 -1.56 6.76 7.52
C ASN A 95 -0.65 6.55 6.31
N PHE A 96 0.18 5.50 6.33
CA PHE A 96 1.19 5.24 5.30
C PHE A 96 1.08 3.80 4.83
N GLY A 97 0.78 3.60 3.54
CA GLY A 97 0.60 2.27 2.96
C GLY A 97 1.83 1.38 3.11
N TYR A 98 3.03 1.92 2.89
CA TYR A 98 4.27 1.17 3.02
C TYR A 98 4.47 0.64 4.45
N GLN A 99 4.43 1.53 5.44
CA GLN A 99 4.59 1.15 6.86
C GLN A 99 3.41 0.31 7.36
N GLY A 100 2.20 0.64 6.90
CA GLY A 100 1.00 -0.12 7.22
C GLY A 100 1.12 -1.57 6.81
N MET A 101 1.57 -1.85 5.60
CA MET A 101 1.76 -3.22 5.11
C MET A 101 2.82 -3.97 5.92
N ILE A 102 3.95 -3.33 6.22
CA ILE A 102 4.99 -3.91 7.08
C ILE A 102 4.42 -4.28 8.45
N SER A 103 3.68 -3.36 9.07
CA SER A 103 3.09 -3.56 10.40
C SER A 103 2.03 -4.65 10.40
N ILE A 104 1.20 -4.73 9.36
CA ILE A 104 0.18 -5.78 9.22
C ILE A 104 0.85 -7.17 9.16
N ILE A 105 1.87 -7.31 8.32
CA ILE A 105 2.58 -8.59 8.17
C ILE A 105 3.23 -9.00 9.50
N ASP A 106 3.91 -8.05 10.18
CA ASP A 106 4.58 -8.32 11.44
C ASP A 106 3.60 -8.69 12.56
N CYS A 107 2.43 -8.02 12.64
CA CYS A 107 1.47 -8.27 13.71
C CYS A 107 0.61 -9.53 13.51
N LEU A 108 0.41 -9.97 12.26
CA LEU A 108 -0.41 -11.15 11.95
C LEU A 108 0.35 -12.47 12.12
N LEU A 109 1.67 -12.44 12.09
CA LEU A 109 2.50 -13.62 11.98
C LEU A 109 3.28 -13.92 13.26
N THR A 110 3.34 -15.19 13.59
CA THR A 110 4.26 -15.75 14.60
C THR A 110 5.41 -16.49 13.90
N PRO A 111 6.52 -16.81 14.60
CA PRO A 111 7.61 -17.59 13.99
C PRO A 111 7.22 -19.00 13.50
N ARG A 112 6.04 -19.49 13.88
CA ARG A 112 5.52 -20.80 13.45
C ARG A 112 4.69 -20.72 12.19
N ASP A 113 4.30 -19.52 11.78
CA ASP A 113 3.51 -19.31 10.58
C ASP A 113 4.39 -19.32 9.34
N VAL A 114 3.83 -19.76 8.23
CA VAL A 114 4.51 -19.86 6.94
C VAL A 114 3.86 -18.88 5.97
N VAL A 115 4.68 -18.18 5.18
CA VAL A 115 4.17 -17.23 4.19
C VAL A 115 4.45 -17.73 2.78
N VAL A 116 3.43 -17.63 1.92
CA VAL A 116 3.54 -17.85 0.48
C VAL A 116 3.24 -16.52 -0.22
N TYR A 117 4.15 -16.02 -1.06
CA TYR A 117 4.00 -14.70 -1.67
C TYR A 117 4.41 -14.67 -3.14
N ASP A 118 3.81 -13.75 -3.90
CA ASP A 118 4.08 -13.55 -5.32
C ASP A 118 5.49 -12.97 -5.54
N ALA A 119 6.20 -13.45 -6.55
CA ALA A 119 7.56 -13.00 -6.89
C ALA A 119 7.63 -11.51 -7.26
N GLU A 120 6.53 -10.92 -7.75
CA GLU A 120 6.42 -9.50 -8.13
C GLU A 120 5.78 -8.64 -7.03
N ALA A 121 5.61 -9.19 -5.81
CA ALA A 121 5.03 -8.46 -4.68
C ALA A 121 5.76 -7.14 -4.40
N HIS A 122 4.99 -6.11 -4.03
CA HIS A 122 5.52 -4.78 -3.77
C HIS A 122 6.61 -4.79 -2.68
N ALA A 123 7.56 -3.88 -2.78
CA ALA A 123 8.69 -3.78 -1.84
C ALA A 123 8.28 -3.72 -0.36
N CYS A 124 7.15 -3.10 -0.03
CA CYS A 124 6.65 -3.06 1.36
C CYS A 124 6.27 -4.45 1.90
N ILE A 125 5.79 -5.36 1.03
CA ILE A 125 5.51 -6.74 1.40
C ILE A 125 6.84 -7.46 1.66
N ILE A 126 7.80 -7.33 0.75
CA ILE A 126 9.13 -7.93 0.91
C ILE A 126 9.83 -7.45 2.19
N ASP A 127 9.74 -6.15 2.49
CA ASP A 127 10.34 -5.59 3.71
C ASP A 127 9.59 -6.06 4.98
N GLY A 128 8.27 -6.16 4.96
CA GLY A 128 7.49 -6.77 6.03
C GLY A 128 7.88 -8.23 6.26
N LEU A 129 8.04 -8.99 5.18
CA LEU A 129 8.47 -10.39 5.25
C LEU A 129 9.91 -10.58 5.75
N ARG A 130 10.77 -9.56 5.67
CA ARG A 130 12.12 -9.62 6.28
C ARG A 130 12.08 -9.60 7.81
N LEU A 131 11.05 -9.04 8.41
CA LEU A 131 10.84 -9.06 9.86
C LEU A 131 10.32 -10.42 10.34
N HIS A 132 9.60 -11.13 9.48
CA HIS A 132 9.06 -12.44 9.81
C HIS A 132 10.17 -13.49 10.01
N LYS A 133 10.14 -14.16 11.17
CA LYS A 133 11.16 -15.16 11.56
C LYS A 133 10.83 -16.58 11.09
N GLY A 134 9.62 -16.82 10.62
CA GLY A 134 9.19 -18.11 10.07
C GLY A 134 9.63 -18.32 8.63
N LYS A 135 9.23 -19.45 8.07
CA LYS A 135 9.55 -19.83 6.69
C LYS A 135 8.73 -19.04 5.68
N ARG A 136 9.36 -18.75 4.54
CA ARG A 136 8.74 -18.03 3.41
C ARG A 136 8.99 -18.80 2.13
N PHE A 137 7.94 -18.93 1.32
CA PHE A 137 7.99 -19.51 -0.02
C PHE A 137 7.54 -18.47 -1.05
N VAL A 138 8.24 -18.38 -2.15
CA VAL A 138 7.90 -17.51 -3.27
C VAL A 138 7.33 -18.36 -4.41
N PHE A 139 6.26 -17.89 -5.04
CA PHE A 139 5.73 -18.47 -6.26
C PHE A 139 5.90 -17.53 -7.46
N GLY A 140 6.01 -18.13 -8.66
CA GLY A 140 6.13 -17.36 -9.89
C GLY A 140 4.90 -16.47 -10.14
N HIS A 141 5.12 -15.26 -10.63
CA HIS A 141 4.04 -14.32 -10.90
C HIS A 141 2.99 -14.92 -11.87
N ASN A 142 1.71 -14.90 -11.45
CA ASN A 142 0.59 -15.52 -12.18
C ASN A 142 0.76 -17.02 -12.53
N ASP A 143 1.68 -17.72 -11.86
CA ASP A 143 1.89 -19.15 -12.05
C ASP A 143 1.13 -19.95 -10.98
N MET A 144 -0.04 -20.46 -11.37
CA MET A 144 -0.92 -21.20 -10.47
C MET A 144 -0.38 -22.58 -10.10
N GLU A 145 0.44 -23.20 -10.94
CA GLU A 145 1.09 -24.48 -10.62
C GLU A 145 2.19 -24.28 -9.58
N SER A 146 3.01 -23.22 -9.76
CA SER A 146 3.99 -22.79 -8.76
C SER A 146 3.30 -22.47 -7.42
N LEU A 147 2.18 -21.72 -7.46
CA LEU A 147 1.41 -21.41 -6.25
C LEU A 147 0.93 -22.67 -5.53
N ARG A 148 0.34 -23.65 -6.25
CA ARG A 148 -0.13 -24.91 -5.66
C ARG A 148 1.00 -25.68 -4.98
N LEU A 149 2.15 -25.78 -5.65
CA LEU A 149 3.31 -26.45 -5.10
C LEU A 149 3.81 -25.79 -3.82
N GLN A 150 3.94 -24.46 -3.83
CA GLN A 150 4.40 -23.72 -2.65
C GLN A 150 3.39 -23.77 -1.50
N LEU A 151 2.09 -23.76 -1.81
CA LEU A 151 1.03 -23.92 -0.80
C LEU A 151 1.07 -25.30 -0.15
N GLN A 152 1.30 -26.37 -0.91
CA GLN A 152 1.45 -27.72 -0.34
C GLN A 152 2.61 -27.75 0.65
N HIS A 153 3.79 -27.28 0.23
CA HIS A 153 4.98 -27.24 1.11
C HIS A 153 4.73 -26.37 2.35
N ALA A 154 4.03 -25.24 2.19
CA ALA A 154 3.73 -24.35 3.30
C ALA A 154 2.73 -24.97 4.29
N THR A 155 1.73 -25.69 3.78
CA THR A 155 0.73 -26.37 4.60
C THR A 155 1.36 -27.48 5.42
N ASP A 156 2.12 -28.36 4.77
CA ASP A 156 2.81 -29.48 5.45
C ASP A 156 3.71 -28.94 6.59
N LEU A 157 4.48 -27.88 6.32
CA LEU A 157 5.37 -27.30 7.32
C LEU A 157 4.61 -26.58 8.44
N ALA A 158 3.53 -25.86 8.11
CA ALA A 158 2.71 -25.17 9.11
C ALA A 158 2.03 -26.16 10.07
N GLU A 159 1.54 -27.30 9.55
CA GLU A 159 0.98 -28.37 10.36
C GLU A 159 2.02 -28.94 11.33
N GLU A 160 3.24 -29.24 10.86
CA GLU A 160 4.35 -29.72 11.70
C GLU A 160 4.70 -28.77 12.85
N GLN A 161 4.59 -27.44 12.61
CA GLN A 161 4.94 -26.40 13.57
C GLN A 161 3.76 -25.92 14.42
N ASN A 162 2.56 -26.43 14.17
CA ASN A 162 1.31 -25.91 14.74
C ASN A 162 1.14 -24.40 14.49
N GLY A 163 1.41 -23.98 13.26
CA GLY A 163 1.26 -22.62 12.74
C GLY A 163 0.18 -22.53 11.65
N GLY A 164 0.06 -21.37 11.05
CA GLY A 164 -0.83 -21.09 9.94
C GLY A 164 -0.08 -20.78 8.64
N VAL A 165 -0.82 -20.67 7.53
CA VAL A 165 -0.29 -20.23 6.24
C VAL A 165 -0.92 -18.91 5.84
N LEU A 166 -0.09 -17.90 5.56
CA LEU A 166 -0.52 -16.62 4.99
C LEU A 166 -0.10 -16.55 3.53
N VAL A 167 -1.08 -16.33 2.63
CA VAL A 167 -0.81 -16.06 1.22
C VAL A 167 -0.90 -14.55 0.96
N ILE A 168 0.11 -13.99 0.30
CA ILE A 168 0.15 -12.56 -0.05
C ILE A 168 0.27 -12.42 -1.56
N THR A 169 -0.71 -11.72 -2.14
CA THR A 169 -0.72 -11.33 -3.55
C THR A 169 -1.36 -9.94 -3.69
N GLU A 170 -1.34 -9.39 -4.88
CA GLU A 170 -1.90 -8.06 -5.17
C GLU A 170 -2.94 -8.15 -6.28
N GLY A 171 -3.97 -7.30 -6.21
CA GLY A 171 -4.98 -7.17 -7.27
C GLY A 171 -4.46 -6.39 -8.48
N VAL A 172 -3.51 -5.47 -8.27
CA VAL A 172 -2.85 -4.67 -9.31
C VAL A 172 -1.38 -4.52 -8.95
N PHE A 173 -0.49 -5.03 -9.78
CA PHE A 173 0.95 -4.95 -9.60
C PHE A 173 1.52 -3.65 -10.17
N GLY A 174 2.44 -3.00 -9.46
CA GLY A 174 2.88 -1.64 -9.78
C GLY A 174 3.94 -1.51 -10.87
N MET A 175 4.64 -2.58 -11.23
CA MET A 175 5.84 -2.51 -12.06
C MET A 175 5.76 -3.24 -13.41
N LYS A 176 4.62 -3.82 -13.74
CA LYS A 176 4.40 -4.45 -15.06
C LYS A 176 3.05 -4.09 -15.62
#